data_e09be63254da2fbe4b1ed4b80dab0092
#
_entry.id   e09be63254da2fbe4b1ed4b80dab0092
#
_cell.length_a   1.000
_cell.length_b   1.000
_cell.length_c   1.000
_cell.angle_alpha   90.00
_cell.angle_beta   90.00
_cell.angle_gamma   90.00
#
_symmetry.space_group_name_H-M   'P 1'
#
loop_
_entity.id
_entity.type
_entity.pdbx_description
1 polymer ?
#
loop_
_entity_poly.entity_id
_entity_poly.type
_entity_poly.pdbx_seq_one_letter_code
_entity_poly.pdbx_strand_id
1 'polypeptide(L)'
;MTGHAILVLTPAQARERRDALIELLVDAVAGGASVNFVQPLTNEKAAAWWDGALASHARGERLILTAEADGRVDGTVQLVPAPQENQPHRADVAKMLVHRRARRQGLGEALLRAAEAEARLLGHTLLTLDTEAGSDGERLYARLGWTRFGQVPGYAIRADGKGREAATFFYRTL
;
A
#
# COMPACT_ATOMS: atom_id res chain seq x y z
N MET A 1 -11.19 -19.30 -14.03
CA MET A 1 -10.81 -18.29 -13.02
C MET A 1 -9.75 -17.42 -13.66
N THR A 2 -10.10 -16.20 -14.07
CA THR A 2 -9.14 -15.24 -14.59
C THR A 2 -8.24 -14.81 -13.45
N GLY A 3 -6.98 -15.25 -13.46
CA GLY A 3 -6.00 -14.91 -12.45
C GLY A 3 -5.64 -13.41 -12.56
N HIS A 4 -5.44 -12.72 -11.43
CA HIS A 4 -4.91 -11.37 -11.45
C HIS A 4 -3.43 -11.36 -11.86
N ALA A 5 -3.06 -10.46 -12.77
CA ALA A 5 -1.67 -10.17 -13.06
C ALA A 5 -1.14 -9.13 -12.05
N ILE A 6 0.06 -9.35 -11.52
CA ILE A 6 0.78 -8.34 -10.73
C ILE A 6 1.72 -7.61 -11.67
N LEU A 7 1.56 -6.29 -11.75
CA LEU A 7 2.35 -5.43 -12.65
C LEU A 7 3.16 -4.42 -11.83
N VAL A 8 4.43 -4.31 -12.19
CA VAL A 8 5.28 -3.19 -11.77
C VAL A 8 5.11 -2.09 -12.80
N LEU A 9 4.57 -0.96 -12.41
CA LEU A 9 4.18 0.08 -13.35
C LEU A 9 5.36 0.98 -13.74
N THR A 10 5.48 1.27 -15.03
CA THR A 10 6.25 2.42 -15.49
C THR A 10 5.48 3.71 -15.19
N PRO A 11 6.15 4.90 -15.20
CA PRO A 11 5.44 6.18 -15.00
C PRO A 11 4.30 6.43 -15.99
N ALA A 12 4.43 5.98 -17.24
CA ALA A 12 3.37 6.10 -18.24
C ALA A 12 2.17 5.22 -17.88
N GLN A 13 2.43 3.94 -17.60
CA GLN A 13 1.39 3.00 -17.18
C GLN A 13 0.68 3.42 -15.89
N ALA A 14 1.40 4.00 -14.93
CA ALA A 14 0.81 4.51 -13.70
C ALA A 14 -0.14 5.69 -13.97
N ARG A 15 0.22 6.60 -14.87
CA ARG A 15 -0.66 7.69 -15.31
C ARG A 15 -1.93 7.19 -15.99
N GLU A 16 -1.84 6.18 -16.85
CA GLU A 16 -3.00 5.56 -17.51
C GLU A 16 -3.99 4.96 -16.50
N ARG A 17 -3.51 4.49 -15.34
CA ARG A 17 -4.31 3.87 -14.27
C ARG A 17 -4.78 4.85 -13.20
N ARG A 18 -4.50 6.14 -13.38
CA ARG A 18 -4.77 7.18 -12.39
C ARG A 18 -6.20 7.09 -11.82
N ASP A 19 -7.21 7.06 -12.68
CA ASP A 19 -8.61 7.08 -12.24
C ASP A 19 -9.01 5.78 -11.51
N ALA A 20 -8.49 4.64 -11.94
CA ALA A 20 -8.68 3.36 -11.24
C ALA A 20 -7.99 3.34 -9.87
N LEU A 21 -6.82 3.96 -9.74
CA LEU A 21 -6.12 4.10 -8.47
C LEU A 21 -6.85 5.05 -7.51
N ILE A 22 -7.48 6.11 -8.03
CA ILE A 22 -8.34 7.02 -7.25
C ILE A 22 -9.56 6.24 -6.73
N GLU A 23 -10.28 5.52 -7.60
CA GLU A 23 -11.41 4.67 -7.22
C GLU A 23 -11.02 3.68 -6.12
N LEU A 24 -9.89 2.99 -6.29
CA LEU A 24 -9.39 2.02 -5.32
C LEU A 24 -9.13 2.65 -3.94
N LEU A 25 -8.55 3.85 -3.89
CA LEU A 25 -8.31 4.56 -2.64
C LEU A 25 -9.61 4.99 -1.96
N VAL A 26 -10.56 5.54 -2.73
CA VAL A 26 -11.88 5.94 -2.23
C VAL A 26 -12.65 4.73 -1.70
N ASP A 27 -12.64 3.60 -2.43
CA ASP A 27 -13.26 2.34 -1.99
C ASP A 27 -12.64 1.83 -0.69
N ALA A 28 -11.31 1.84 -0.58
CA ALA A 28 -10.61 1.38 0.61
C ALA A 28 -10.99 2.21 1.85
N VAL A 29 -11.00 3.54 1.74
CA VAL A 29 -11.38 4.44 2.84
C VAL A 29 -12.86 4.30 3.18
N ALA A 30 -13.75 4.21 2.19
CA ALA A 30 -15.18 3.94 2.41
C ALA A 30 -15.41 2.59 3.09
N GLY A 31 -14.53 1.62 2.85
CA GLY A 31 -14.52 0.32 3.52
C GLY A 31 -13.87 0.30 4.91
N GLY A 32 -13.46 1.45 5.45
CA GLY A 32 -12.89 1.60 6.79
C GLY A 32 -11.39 1.38 6.88
N ALA A 33 -10.67 1.31 5.74
CA ALA A 33 -9.22 1.15 5.80
C ALA A 33 -8.51 2.39 6.38
N SER A 34 -7.62 2.15 7.33
CA SER A 34 -6.74 3.18 7.90
C SER A 34 -5.53 3.39 6.99
N VAL A 35 -5.64 4.34 6.07
CA VAL A 35 -4.62 4.62 5.05
C VAL A 35 -4.31 6.12 4.92
N ASN A 36 -4.28 6.79 6.06
CA ASN A 36 -4.01 8.23 6.23
C ASN A 36 -5.15 9.15 5.76
N PHE A 37 -6.37 8.64 5.64
CA PHE A 37 -7.55 9.41 5.29
C PHE A 37 -8.71 9.11 6.23
N VAL A 38 -9.60 10.11 6.36
CA VAL A 38 -10.85 10.03 7.14
C VAL A 38 -12.01 10.14 6.17
N GLN A 39 -13.10 9.41 6.47
CA GLN A 39 -14.34 9.46 5.69
C GLN A 39 -15.10 10.79 5.88
N PRO A 40 -15.79 11.28 4.85
CA PRO A 40 -15.76 10.80 3.48
C PRO A 40 -14.50 11.26 2.74
N LEU A 41 -13.86 10.39 1.98
CA LEU A 41 -12.79 10.77 1.07
C LEU A 41 -13.40 11.14 -0.28
N THR A 42 -13.29 12.41 -0.68
CA THR A 42 -13.77 12.85 -2.00
C THR A 42 -12.82 12.44 -3.13
N ASN A 43 -13.34 12.32 -4.33
CA ASN A 43 -12.54 12.01 -5.52
C ASN A 43 -11.45 13.08 -5.75
N GLU A 44 -11.77 14.36 -5.53
CA GLU A 44 -10.82 15.47 -5.69
C GLU A 44 -9.63 15.34 -4.74
N LYS A 45 -9.90 15.00 -3.47
CA LYS A 45 -8.85 14.82 -2.46
C LYS A 45 -8.00 13.57 -2.76
N ALA A 46 -8.64 12.49 -3.17
CA ALA A 46 -7.95 11.26 -3.60
C ALA A 46 -7.10 11.51 -4.85
N ALA A 47 -7.63 12.26 -5.83
CA ALA A 47 -6.93 12.65 -7.04
C ALA A 47 -5.69 13.49 -6.74
N ALA A 48 -5.82 14.52 -5.91
CA ALA A 48 -4.69 15.38 -5.52
C ALA A 48 -3.56 14.57 -4.85
N TRP A 49 -3.91 13.60 -4.00
CA TRP A 49 -2.93 12.71 -3.38
C TRP A 49 -2.24 11.81 -4.42
N TRP A 50 -3.02 11.19 -5.33
CA TRP A 50 -2.46 10.31 -6.36
C TRP A 50 -1.60 11.09 -7.36
N ASP A 51 -1.97 12.31 -7.73
CA ASP A 51 -1.15 13.16 -8.61
C ASP A 51 0.24 13.41 -8.01
N GLY A 52 0.32 13.65 -6.70
CA GLY A 52 1.58 13.75 -5.97
C GLY A 52 2.36 12.42 -5.96
N ALA A 53 1.68 11.30 -5.75
CA ALA A 53 2.28 9.97 -5.76
C ALA A 53 2.81 9.58 -7.15
N LEU A 54 2.06 9.87 -8.21
CA LEU A 54 2.47 9.63 -9.60
C LEU A 54 3.67 10.51 -10.00
N ALA A 55 3.68 11.77 -9.58
CA ALA A 55 4.84 12.65 -9.79
C ALA A 55 6.09 12.12 -9.06
N SER A 56 5.95 11.66 -7.81
CA SER A 56 7.02 11.02 -7.05
C SER A 56 7.51 9.73 -7.71
N HIS A 57 6.59 8.91 -8.25
CA HIS A 57 6.95 7.72 -9.02
C HIS A 57 7.74 8.07 -10.29
N ALA A 58 7.34 9.12 -11.00
CA ALA A 58 8.04 9.58 -12.20
C ALA A 58 9.47 10.08 -11.92
N ARG A 59 9.76 10.52 -10.69
CA ARG A 59 11.11 10.90 -10.24
C ARG A 59 11.91 9.72 -9.65
N GLY A 60 11.34 8.50 -9.63
CA GLY A 60 11.99 7.32 -9.04
C GLY A 60 12.01 7.29 -7.50
N GLU A 61 11.22 8.13 -6.85
CA GLU A 61 11.14 8.23 -5.38
C GLU A 61 10.19 7.20 -4.76
N ARG A 62 9.47 6.48 -5.59
CA ARG A 62 8.63 5.32 -5.20
C ARG A 62 8.40 4.39 -6.37
N LEU A 63 8.08 3.15 -6.06
CA LEU A 63 7.60 2.16 -7.01
C LEU A 63 6.13 1.88 -6.75
N ILE A 64 5.34 1.71 -7.81
CA ILE A 64 3.92 1.38 -7.73
C ILE A 64 3.69 0.03 -8.42
N LEU A 65 3.05 -0.90 -7.70
CA LEU A 65 2.59 -2.17 -8.23
C LEU A 65 1.07 -2.22 -8.19
N THR A 66 0.48 -2.91 -9.18
CA THR A 66 -0.96 -3.17 -9.23
C THR A 66 -1.27 -4.66 -9.39
N ALA A 67 -2.43 -5.07 -8.92
CA ALA A 67 -3.07 -6.34 -9.23
C ALA A 67 -4.24 -6.07 -10.16
N GLU A 68 -4.20 -6.65 -11.36
CA GLU A 68 -5.15 -6.35 -12.44
C GLU A 68 -5.80 -7.60 -13.01
N ALA A 69 -7.10 -7.52 -13.28
CA ALA A 69 -7.86 -8.54 -14.01
C ALA A 69 -8.91 -7.87 -14.89
N ASP A 70 -9.11 -8.38 -16.11
CA ASP A 70 -10.15 -7.90 -17.05
C ASP A 70 -10.11 -6.38 -17.28
N GLY A 71 -8.91 -5.80 -17.33
CA GLY A 71 -8.70 -4.36 -17.53
C GLY A 71 -9.00 -3.49 -16.30
N ARG A 72 -9.20 -4.08 -15.12
CA ARG A 72 -9.48 -3.36 -13.86
C ARG A 72 -8.31 -3.48 -12.89
N VAL A 73 -8.05 -2.41 -12.16
CA VAL A 73 -7.15 -2.40 -11.01
C VAL A 73 -7.92 -2.83 -9.76
N ASP A 74 -7.58 -3.98 -9.20
CA ASP A 74 -8.22 -4.54 -8.02
C ASP A 74 -7.36 -4.46 -6.76
N GLY A 75 -6.09 -4.07 -6.90
CA GLY A 75 -5.21 -3.85 -5.76
C GLY A 75 -3.97 -3.04 -6.14
N THR A 76 -3.30 -2.48 -5.14
CA THR A 76 -2.02 -1.78 -5.29
C THR A 76 -1.17 -1.91 -4.04
N VAL A 77 0.14 -1.77 -4.22
CA VAL A 77 1.12 -1.59 -3.15
C VAL A 77 2.23 -0.67 -3.65
N GLN A 78 2.83 0.08 -2.76
CA GLN A 78 3.94 0.97 -3.07
C GLN A 78 5.17 0.59 -2.25
N LEU A 79 6.35 0.74 -2.87
CA LEU A 79 7.63 0.79 -2.18
C LEU A 79 8.12 2.24 -2.20
N VAL A 80 8.47 2.75 -1.03
CA VAL A 80 8.98 4.11 -0.85
C VAL A 80 10.38 4.01 -0.24
N PRO A 81 11.45 4.15 -1.05
CA PRO A 81 12.82 4.18 -0.52
C PRO A 81 12.96 5.23 0.57
N ALA A 82 13.70 4.91 1.62
CA ALA A 82 13.98 5.85 2.69
C ALA A 82 14.78 7.05 2.14
N PRO A 83 14.34 8.30 2.40
CA PRO A 83 15.01 9.47 1.84
C PRO A 83 16.30 9.85 2.57
N GLN A 84 16.62 9.19 3.69
CA GLN A 84 17.79 9.48 4.50
C GLN A 84 19.06 8.88 3.84
N GLU A 85 20.11 9.66 3.76
CA GLU A 85 21.38 9.27 3.14
C GLU A 85 22.01 8.01 3.76
N ASN A 86 21.83 7.81 5.06
CA ASN A 86 22.35 6.65 5.79
C ASN A 86 21.41 5.42 5.77
N GLN A 87 20.32 5.44 4.99
CA GLN A 87 19.34 4.37 4.90
C GLN A 87 19.07 3.91 3.45
N PRO A 88 20.06 3.84 2.55
CA PRO A 88 19.82 3.49 1.14
C PRO A 88 19.34 2.04 0.97
N HIS A 89 19.55 1.20 1.97
CA HIS A 89 19.17 -0.21 2.01
C HIS A 89 17.73 -0.45 2.49
N ARG A 90 16.98 0.61 2.88
CA ARG A 90 15.64 0.50 3.47
C ARG A 90 14.57 1.11 2.56
N ALA A 91 13.40 0.49 2.53
CA ALA A 91 12.20 1.06 1.96
C ALA A 91 10.99 0.81 2.87
N ASP A 92 9.98 1.68 2.75
CA ASP A 92 8.69 1.49 3.40
C ASP A 92 7.70 0.88 2.42
N VAL A 93 6.92 -0.10 2.88
CA VAL A 93 5.74 -0.61 2.17
C VAL A 93 4.56 0.29 2.54
N ALA A 94 3.94 0.88 1.55
CA ALA A 94 2.84 1.82 1.73
C ALA A 94 1.67 1.50 0.80
N LYS A 95 0.48 1.98 1.17
CA LYS A 95 -0.73 1.88 0.35
C LYS A 95 -1.00 0.47 -0.19
N MET A 96 -0.86 -0.54 0.70
CA MET A 96 -1.34 -1.89 0.43
C MET A 96 -2.87 -1.87 0.46
N LEU A 97 -3.49 -1.82 -0.71
CA LEU A 97 -4.94 -1.73 -0.88
C LEU A 97 -5.43 -2.88 -1.75
N VAL A 98 -6.57 -3.47 -1.36
CA VAL A 98 -7.33 -4.41 -2.20
C VAL A 98 -8.78 -3.96 -2.20
N HIS A 99 -9.33 -3.74 -3.40
CA HIS A 99 -10.72 -3.35 -3.59
C HIS A 99 -11.67 -4.37 -2.95
N ARG A 100 -12.76 -3.92 -2.31
CA ARG A 100 -13.71 -4.80 -1.59
C ARG A 100 -14.22 -5.95 -2.46
N ARG A 101 -14.44 -5.73 -3.78
CA ARG A 101 -14.87 -6.76 -4.74
C ARG A 101 -13.88 -7.92 -4.92
N ALA A 102 -12.59 -7.69 -4.64
CA ALA A 102 -11.50 -8.64 -4.89
C ALA A 102 -10.81 -9.13 -3.59
N ARG A 103 -11.36 -8.81 -2.42
CA ARG A 103 -10.82 -9.28 -1.14
C ARG A 103 -10.97 -10.80 -1.00
N ARG A 104 -10.14 -11.39 -0.12
CA ARG A 104 -10.15 -12.84 0.22
C ARG A 104 -9.78 -13.76 -0.96
N GLN A 105 -9.12 -13.22 -1.99
CA GLN A 105 -8.65 -13.95 -3.16
C GLN A 105 -7.10 -14.08 -3.22
N GLY A 106 -6.41 -13.78 -2.11
CA GLY A 106 -4.95 -13.86 -2.04
C GLY A 106 -4.19 -12.65 -2.61
N LEU A 107 -4.87 -11.61 -3.10
CA LEU A 107 -4.21 -10.48 -3.77
C LEU A 107 -3.25 -9.70 -2.86
N GLY A 108 -3.58 -9.52 -1.59
CA GLY A 108 -2.70 -8.84 -0.64
C GLY A 108 -1.38 -9.59 -0.46
N GLU A 109 -1.40 -10.93 -0.40
CA GLU A 109 -0.19 -11.74 -0.37
C GLU A 109 0.59 -11.63 -1.69
N ALA A 110 -0.08 -11.76 -2.83
CA ALA A 110 0.59 -11.67 -4.13
C ALA A 110 1.28 -10.32 -4.34
N LEU A 111 0.61 -9.21 -4.01
CA LEU A 111 1.17 -7.86 -4.07
C LEU A 111 2.37 -7.71 -3.13
N LEU A 112 2.27 -8.19 -1.90
CA LEU A 112 3.35 -8.05 -0.92
C LEU A 112 4.59 -8.86 -1.33
N ARG A 113 4.40 -10.10 -1.82
CA ARG A 113 5.52 -10.92 -2.32
C ARG A 113 6.18 -10.29 -3.55
N ALA A 114 5.41 -9.70 -4.45
CA ALA A 114 5.95 -8.98 -5.60
C ALA A 114 6.74 -7.73 -5.13
N ALA A 115 6.22 -6.96 -4.18
CA ALA A 115 6.93 -5.83 -3.61
C ALA A 115 8.25 -6.25 -2.93
N GLU A 116 8.26 -7.36 -2.18
CA GLU A 116 9.49 -7.91 -1.59
C GLU A 116 10.52 -8.32 -2.67
N ALA A 117 10.06 -8.92 -3.77
CA ALA A 117 10.93 -9.30 -4.88
C ALA A 117 11.54 -8.07 -5.57
N GLU A 118 10.72 -7.05 -5.87
CA GLU A 118 11.19 -5.81 -6.45
C GLU A 118 12.15 -5.04 -5.52
N ALA A 119 11.88 -5.04 -4.22
CA ALA A 119 12.77 -4.42 -3.25
C ALA A 119 14.18 -5.06 -3.28
N ARG A 120 14.27 -6.40 -3.38
CA ARG A 120 15.56 -7.10 -3.54
C ARG A 120 16.26 -6.72 -4.84
N LEU A 121 15.53 -6.64 -5.96
CA LEU A 121 16.11 -6.23 -7.25
C LEU A 121 16.65 -4.81 -7.21
N LEU A 122 16.03 -3.93 -6.42
CA LEU A 122 16.48 -2.56 -6.19
C LEU A 122 17.61 -2.44 -5.15
N GLY A 123 18.05 -3.55 -4.54
CA GLY A 123 19.12 -3.59 -3.56
C GLY A 123 18.70 -3.25 -2.13
N HIS A 124 17.39 -3.18 -1.84
CA HIS A 124 16.93 -3.02 -0.47
C HIS A 124 17.03 -4.36 0.29
N THR A 125 17.48 -4.28 1.54
CA THR A 125 17.62 -5.44 2.44
C THR A 125 16.70 -5.36 3.64
N LEU A 126 16.02 -4.24 3.84
CA LEU A 126 15.10 -4.01 4.95
C LEU A 126 13.84 -3.29 4.47
N LEU A 127 12.69 -3.87 4.78
CA LEU A 127 11.39 -3.23 4.62
C LEU A 127 10.76 -2.94 5.96
N THR A 128 10.06 -1.81 6.05
CA THR A 128 9.24 -1.42 7.21
C THR A 128 7.83 -1.04 6.79
N LEU A 129 6.90 -1.16 7.70
CA LEU A 129 5.51 -0.68 7.53
C LEU A 129 4.84 -0.50 8.88
N ASP A 130 3.76 0.27 8.87
CA ASP A 130 2.78 0.31 9.94
C ASP A 130 1.38 -0.03 9.41
N THR A 131 0.52 -0.51 10.28
CA THR A 131 -0.86 -0.88 9.99
C THR A 131 -1.74 -0.69 11.21
N GLU A 132 -3.04 -0.51 11.00
CA GLU A 132 -4.03 -0.49 12.08
C GLU A 132 -3.96 -1.80 12.88
N ALA A 133 -3.90 -1.67 14.20
CA ALA A 133 -3.89 -2.81 15.11
C ALA A 133 -5.23 -3.58 15.03
N GLY A 134 -5.17 -4.91 14.96
CA GLY A 134 -6.33 -5.79 14.84
C GLY A 134 -6.93 -5.88 13.43
N SER A 135 -6.33 -5.19 12.43
CA SER A 135 -6.80 -5.18 11.06
C SER A 135 -6.52 -6.48 10.28
N ASP A 136 -7.15 -6.62 9.11
CA ASP A 136 -6.80 -7.69 8.16
C ASP A 136 -5.36 -7.56 7.66
N GLY A 137 -4.83 -6.33 7.57
CA GLY A 137 -3.45 -6.05 7.23
C GLY A 137 -2.48 -6.61 8.28
N GLU A 138 -2.72 -6.35 9.56
CA GLU A 138 -1.88 -6.90 10.64
C GLU A 138 -1.81 -8.42 10.59
N ARG A 139 -2.97 -9.08 10.39
CA ARG A 139 -3.02 -10.55 10.25
C ARG A 139 -2.28 -11.05 9.01
N LEU A 140 -2.36 -10.31 7.89
CA LEU A 140 -1.64 -10.65 6.66
C LEU A 140 -0.13 -10.61 6.88
N TYR A 141 0.40 -9.52 7.40
CA TYR A 141 1.85 -9.36 7.62
C TYR A 141 2.40 -10.40 8.59
N ALA A 142 1.72 -10.64 9.71
CA ALA A 142 2.10 -11.68 10.67
C ALA A 142 2.12 -13.08 10.02
N ARG A 143 1.09 -13.45 9.24
CA ARG A 143 1.02 -14.74 8.55
C ARG A 143 2.14 -14.91 7.52
N LEU A 144 2.56 -13.84 6.87
CA LEU A 144 3.63 -13.86 5.87
C LEU A 144 5.04 -13.76 6.48
N GLY A 145 5.14 -13.81 7.81
CA GLY A 145 6.42 -13.89 8.52
C GLY A 145 7.13 -12.55 8.68
N TRP A 146 6.41 -11.43 8.62
CA TRP A 146 6.93 -10.14 9.02
C TRP A 146 7.06 -10.06 10.54
N THR A 147 8.14 -9.45 11.01
CA THR A 147 8.41 -9.32 12.45
C THR A 147 7.72 -8.08 13.00
N ARG A 148 6.82 -8.27 13.97
CA ARG A 148 6.23 -7.19 14.75
C ARG A 148 7.28 -6.67 15.74
N PHE A 149 7.52 -5.36 15.76
CA PHE A 149 8.49 -4.77 16.69
C PHE A 149 7.93 -3.72 17.65
N GLY A 150 6.67 -3.32 17.44
CA GLY A 150 6.04 -2.39 18.38
C GLY A 150 4.59 -2.10 18.04
N GLN A 151 3.92 -1.43 18.99
CA GLN A 151 2.58 -0.90 18.83
C GLN A 151 2.50 0.45 19.54
N VAL A 152 1.91 1.44 18.85
CA VAL A 152 1.71 2.79 19.40
C VAL A 152 0.21 3.02 19.60
N PRO A 153 -0.26 3.18 20.85
CA PRO A 153 -1.65 3.49 21.13
C PRO A 153 -2.03 4.88 20.63
N GLY A 154 -3.27 5.03 20.13
CA GLY A 154 -3.80 6.31 19.70
C GLY A 154 -3.03 6.98 18.55
N TYR A 155 -2.40 6.18 17.71
CA TYR A 155 -1.50 6.63 16.65
C TYR A 155 -2.21 7.42 15.55
N ALA A 156 -3.38 6.98 15.13
CA ALA A 156 -4.14 7.61 14.06
C ALA A 156 -5.61 7.85 14.44
N ILE A 157 -6.24 8.81 13.78
CA ILE A 157 -7.68 8.95 13.83
C ILE A 157 -8.29 7.81 12.99
N ARG A 158 -9.31 7.15 13.52
CA ARG A 158 -10.04 6.09 12.81
C ARG A 158 -10.61 6.60 11.49
N ALA A 159 -10.74 5.70 10.51
CA ALA A 159 -11.28 6.06 9.20
C ALA A 159 -12.70 6.68 9.28
N ASP A 160 -13.52 6.30 10.27
CA ASP A 160 -14.85 6.88 10.52
C ASP A 160 -14.82 8.26 11.23
N GLY A 161 -13.63 8.77 11.56
CA GLY A 161 -13.45 10.03 12.29
C GLY A 161 -13.75 9.94 13.79
N LYS A 162 -14.12 8.77 14.31
CA LYS A 162 -14.58 8.60 15.69
C LYS A 162 -13.51 7.96 16.58
N GLY A 163 -12.71 8.81 17.22
CA GLY A 163 -11.66 8.37 18.13
C GLY A 163 -10.35 8.04 17.45
N ARG A 164 -9.45 7.41 18.20
CA ARG A 164 -8.11 7.05 17.75
C ARG A 164 -7.93 5.53 17.80
N GLU A 165 -7.07 5.05 16.94
CA GLU A 165 -6.66 3.65 16.88
C GLU A 165 -5.16 3.50 17.08
N ALA A 166 -4.73 2.31 17.52
CA ALA A 166 -3.33 1.98 17.62
C ALA A 166 -2.79 1.54 16.26
N ALA A 167 -1.51 1.80 16.01
CA ALA A 167 -0.77 1.23 14.89
C ALA A 167 0.21 0.17 15.39
N THR A 168 0.29 -0.94 14.64
CA THR A 168 1.29 -1.99 14.80
C THR A 168 2.36 -1.82 13.74
N PHE A 169 3.62 -1.88 14.16
CA PHE A 169 4.78 -1.70 13.31
C PHE A 169 5.45 -3.03 13.01
N PHE A 170 5.79 -3.24 11.74
CA PHE A 170 6.46 -4.44 11.26
C PHE A 170 7.72 -4.10 10.47
N TYR A 171 8.66 -5.05 10.48
CA TYR A 171 9.79 -5.04 9.54
C TYR A 171 9.99 -6.42 8.91
N ARG A 172 10.70 -6.43 7.79
CA ARG A 172 11.14 -7.62 7.08
C ARG A 172 12.57 -7.44 6.62
N THR A 173 13.47 -8.32 7.03
CA THR A 173 14.79 -8.48 6.40
C THR A 173 14.60 -9.33 5.13
N LEU A 174 15.15 -8.88 4.01
CA LEU A 174 14.96 -9.47 2.68
C LEU A 174 16.05 -10.47 2.32
#